data_54b362f6195e253263c13921863fb216
#
_entry.id   54b362f6195e253263c13921863fb216
#
_cell.length_a   1.000
_cell.length_b   1.000
_cell.length_c   1.000
_cell.angle_alpha   90.00
_cell.angle_beta   90.00
_cell.angle_gamma   90.00
#
_symmetry.space_group_name_H-M   'P 1'
#
loop_
_entity.id
_entity.type
_entity.pdbx_description
1 polymer ?
#
loop_
_entity_poly.entity_id
_entity_poly.type
_entity_poly.pdbx_seq_one_letter_code
_entity_poly.pdbx_strand_id
1 'polypeptide(L)'
;MNENISADKIRLLAGVRRIVVHPGLAHVDDIMSCAMAYAFGVRHDAVIERRRPEPADLDDLETLVMDVGFALDPARLDFDHHQRSRDEPPRCAYALFAEWLGVDEEMRRLFPWYETWNAIDTLGAHATALKLGTTGDAIAGLVAHPLGEWVIRHFADNPEFRARVALGLGKEIDKTRRSWESLREKTKTLDVAGLPVADFRDCPADEISRCSDIWIRLHRPACIVCYDNRGSGLTLLRCNDDVRLDFHRCAGRPYALFAHPGGFVLKTQTRDDDLKAILADARTDRT
;
A
#
# COMPACT_ATOMS: atom_id res chain seq x y z
N MET A 1 7.53 7.46 15.05
CA MET A 1 8.18 8.45 14.17
C MET A 1 9.16 7.69 13.31
N ASN A 2 9.23 7.97 12.03
CA ASN A 2 10.10 7.21 11.13
C ASN A 2 11.56 7.56 11.42
N GLU A 3 12.36 6.63 11.92
CA GLU A 3 13.78 6.81 12.22
C GLU A 3 14.60 7.24 10.99
N ASN A 4 14.05 7.04 9.79
CA ASN A 4 14.71 7.36 8.53
C ASN A 4 14.49 8.81 8.04
N ILE A 5 13.47 9.53 8.54
CA ILE A 5 13.22 10.92 8.12
C ILE A 5 13.94 11.87 9.07
N SER A 6 14.80 12.74 8.52
CA SER A 6 15.52 13.70 9.35
C SER A 6 14.56 14.65 10.11
N ALA A 7 14.92 15.01 11.34
CA ALA A 7 14.14 15.92 12.15
C ALA A 7 13.90 17.28 11.48
N ASP A 8 14.83 17.71 10.61
CA ASP A 8 14.71 18.96 9.87
C ASP A 8 13.61 18.91 8.81
N LYS A 9 13.49 17.77 8.08
CA LYS A 9 12.40 17.57 7.10
C LYS A 9 11.04 17.53 7.78
N ILE A 10 10.94 16.82 8.93
CA ILE A 10 9.70 16.77 9.72
C ILE A 10 9.32 18.19 10.19
N ARG A 11 10.29 18.97 10.66
CA ARG A 11 10.05 20.34 11.12
C ARG A 11 9.61 21.26 9.97
N LEU A 12 10.23 21.11 8.80
CA LEU A 12 9.87 21.83 7.59
C LEU A 12 8.43 21.51 7.17
N LEU A 13 8.06 20.24 7.10
CA LEU A 13 6.71 19.81 6.75
C LEU A 13 5.64 20.26 7.78
N ALA A 14 5.99 20.26 9.07
CA ALA A 14 5.08 20.75 10.11
C ALA A 14 4.79 22.26 9.98
N GLY A 15 5.64 23.02 9.29
CA GLY A 15 5.43 24.43 8.96
C GLY A 15 4.46 24.65 7.79
N VAL A 16 4.26 23.65 6.93
CA VAL A 16 3.44 23.78 5.72
C VAL A 16 1.97 24.03 6.08
N ARG A 17 1.41 25.10 5.51
CA ARG A 17 0.01 25.53 5.66
C ARG A 17 -0.80 25.38 4.39
N ARG A 18 -0.13 25.26 3.25
CA ARG A 18 -0.74 25.16 1.94
C ARG A 18 -0.06 24.08 1.11
N ILE A 19 -0.87 23.34 0.37
CA ILE A 19 -0.40 22.41 -0.66
C ILE A 19 -0.98 22.88 -1.98
N VAL A 20 -0.13 23.20 -2.96
CA VAL A 20 -0.56 23.60 -4.30
C VAL A 20 -0.31 22.41 -5.23
N VAL A 21 -1.37 21.97 -5.93
CA VAL A 21 -1.30 20.84 -6.88
C VAL A 21 -1.90 21.22 -8.23
N HIS A 22 -1.67 20.39 -9.23
CA HIS A 22 -2.07 20.58 -10.61
C HIS A 22 -3.55 20.98 -10.78
N PRO A 23 -3.88 22.03 -11.57
CA PRO A 23 -5.25 22.42 -11.93
C PRO A 23 -5.83 21.52 -13.03
N GLY A 24 -7.13 21.64 -13.31
CA GLY A 24 -7.79 20.89 -14.40
C GLY A 24 -8.28 19.52 -13.96
N LEU A 25 -8.06 18.48 -14.77
CA LEU A 25 -8.37 17.10 -14.37
C LEU A 25 -7.44 16.69 -13.23
N ALA A 26 -7.99 16.06 -12.20
CA ALA A 26 -7.16 15.51 -11.13
C ALA A 26 -6.62 14.14 -11.58
N HIS A 27 -5.40 13.84 -11.16
CA HIS A 27 -4.76 12.55 -11.35
C HIS A 27 -4.58 11.85 -10.01
N VAL A 28 -4.22 10.59 -10.06
CA VAL A 28 -3.88 9.85 -8.84
C VAL A 28 -2.62 10.42 -8.19
N ASP A 29 -1.69 10.97 -8.99
CA ASP A 29 -0.50 11.64 -8.47
C ASP A 29 -0.85 12.83 -7.58
N ASP A 30 -1.75 13.74 -7.99
CA ASP A 30 -2.26 14.84 -7.15
C ASP A 30 -2.78 14.35 -5.79
N ILE A 31 -3.61 13.30 -5.83
CA ILE A 31 -4.27 12.76 -4.63
C ILE A 31 -3.24 12.13 -3.70
N MET A 32 -2.35 11.30 -4.26
CA MET A 32 -1.33 10.59 -3.48
C MET A 32 -0.25 11.52 -2.95
N SER A 33 0.12 12.55 -3.72
CA SER A 33 1.03 13.60 -3.27
C SER A 33 0.50 14.31 -2.02
N CYS A 34 -0.77 14.72 -2.03
CA CYS A 34 -1.41 15.31 -0.86
C CYS A 34 -1.53 14.32 0.31
N ALA A 35 -1.89 13.06 0.03
CA ALA A 35 -2.01 12.03 1.05
C ALA A 35 -0.67 11.76 1.75
N MET A 36 0.40 11.64 0.98
CA MET A 36 1.75 11.44 1.51
C MET A 36 2.23 12.67 2.31
N ALA A 37 1.93 13.88 1.85
CA ALA A 37 2.24 15.08 2.61
C ALA A 37 1.66 15.01 4.03
N TYR A 38 0.38 14.63 4.17
CA TYR A 38 -0.24 14.43 5.49
C TYR A 38 0.32 13.24 6.26
N ALA A 39 0.63 12.14 5.58
CA ALA A 39 1.18 10.95 6.24
C ALA A 39 2.55 11.21 6.88
N PHE A 40 3.32 12.13 6.29
CA PHE A 40 4.71 12.37 6.66
C PHE A 40 4.96 13.69 7.41
N GLY A 41 3.94 14.42 7.80
CA GLY A 41 4.12 15.49 8.76
C GLY A 41 3.51 16.85 8.43
N VAL A 42 2.94 17.03 7.25
CA VAL A 42 2.14 18.22 6.98
C VAL A 42 0.95 18.28 7.92
N ARG A 43 0.68 19.43 8.48
CA ARG A 43 -0.42 19.63 9.44
C ARG A 43 -1.77 19.37 8.81
N HIS A 44 -2.69 18.81 9.59
CA HIS A 44 -4.00 18.34 9.10
C HIS A 44 -4.96 19.47 8.67
N ASP A 45 -4.67 20.71 9.04
CA ASP A 45 -5.43 21.89 8.67
C ASP A 45 -4.79 22.66 7.50
N ALA A 46 -3.74 22.13 6.88
CA ALA A 46 -3.19 22.68 5.65
C ALA A 46 -4.23 22.65 4.53
N VAL A 47 -4.31 23.73 3.76
CA VAL A 47 -5.28 23.88 2.67
C VAL A 47 -4.70 23.31 1.38
N ILE A 48 -5.47 22.49 0.66
CA ILE A 48 -5.10 22.00 -0.68
C ILE A 48 -5.73 22.89 -1.73
N GLU A 49 -4.90 23.59 -2.51
CA GLU A 49 -5.31 24.45 -3.61
C GLU A 49 -4.93 23.81 -4.95
N ARG A 50 -5.89 23.77 -5.89
CA ARG A 50 -5.66 23.27 -7.26
C ARG A 50 -5.57 24.45 -8.20
N ARG A 51 -4.36 24.89 -8.46
CA ARG A 51 -4.04 26.02 -9.33
C ARG A 51 -2.58 25.98 -9.77
N ARG A 52 -2.22 26.83 -10.70
CA ARG A 52 -0.79 27.07 -10.96
C ARG A 52 -0.17 27.83 -9.76
N PRO A 53 1.06 27.50 -9.37
CA PRO A 53 1.75 28.26 -8.34
C PRO A 53 2.04 29.69 -8.83
N GLU A 54 1.92 30.64 -7.93
CA GLU A 54 2.41 32.01 -8.14
C GLU A 54 3.91 32.08 -7.73
N PRO A 55 4.66 33.06 -8.20
CA PRO A 55 6.06 33.21 -7.78
C PRO A 55 6.25 33.26 -6.25
N ALA A 56 5.29 33.83 -5.54
CA ALA A 56 5.30 33.89 -4.08
C ALA A 56 5.16 32.50 -3.43
N ASP A 57 4.45 31.55 -4.06
CA ASP A 57 4.32 30.18 -3.54
C ASP A 57 5.65 29.43 -3.61
N LEU A 58 6.44 29.68 -4.68
CA LEU A 58 7.73 29.03 -4.90
C LEU A 58 8.84 29.54 -3.97
N ASP A 59 8.64 30.70 -3.36
CA ASP A 59 9.56 31.30 -2.39
C ASP A 59 9.12 31.11 -0.92
N ASP A 60 7.91 30.56 -0.71
CA ASP A 60 7.30 30.40 0.62
C ASP A 60 7.44 28.96 1.14
N LEU A 61 8.25 28.75 2.17
CA LEU A 61 8.43 27.45 2.82
C LEU A 61 7.21 26.96 3.64
N GLU A 62 6.16 27.78 3.79
CA GLU A 62 4.88 27.34 4.31
C GLU A 62 3.97 26.76 3.19
N THR A 63 4.44 26.77 1.93
CA THR A 63 3.75 26.23 0.75
C THR A 63 4.52 25.04 0.18
N LEU A 64 3.85 23.89 0.05
CA LEU A 64 4.34 22.69 -0.63
C LEU A 64 3.73 22.65 -2.03
N VAL A 65 4.55 22.63 -3.07
CA VAL A 65 4.13 22.58 -4.47
C VAL A 65 4.38 21.18 -5.01
N MET A 66 3.35 20.53 -5.57
CA MET A 66 3.40 19.13 -6.01
C MET A 66 2.73 18.98 -7.38
N ASP A 67 3.36 18.26 -8.30
CA ASP A 67 2.84 17.95 -9.64
C ASP A 67 2.51 19.21 -10.49
N VAL A 68 3.15 20.33 -10.17
CA VAL A 68 2.97 21.61 -10.86
C VAL A 68 4.15 22.53 -10.50
N GLY A 69 4.52 23.44 -11.38
CA GLY A 69 5.62 24.38 -11.09
C GLY A 69 6.79 24.25 -12.05
N PHE A 70 6.90 23.13 -12.76
CA PHE A 70 7.96 22.82 -13.72
C PHE A 70 9.37 22.87 -13.12
N ALA A 71 9.49 22.51 -11.83
CA ALA A 71 10.77 22.45 -11.13
C ALA A 71 10.83 21.28 -10.14
N LEU A 72 12.03 20.79 -9.89
CA LEU A 72 12.32 19.90 -8.77
C LEU A 72 13.32 20.64 -7.88
N ASP A 73 12.81 21.33 -6.89
CA ASP A 73 13.60 22.06 -5.91
C ASP A 73 13.14 21.71 -4.47
N PRO A 74 13.64 20.60 -3.91
CA PRO A 74 13.27 20.19 -2.55
C PRO A 74 13.63 21.20 -1.46
N ALA A 75 14.57 22.11 -1.71
CA ALA A 75 14.91 23.17 -0.75
C ALA A 75 13.79 24.22 -0.64
N ARG A 76 12.97 24.33 -1.67
CA ARG A 76 11.79 25.20 -1.75
C ARG A 76 10.46 24.44 -1.64
N LEU A 77 10.49 23.15 -1.29
CA LEU A 77 9.32 22.28 -1.26
C LEU A 77 8.58 22.19 -2.60
N ASP A 78 9.31 22.21 -3.72
CA ASP A 78 8.76 22.07 -5.08
C ASP A 78 9.13 20.70 -5.66
N PHE A 79 8.11 19.89 -5.99
CA PHE A 79 8.24 18.51 -6.46
C PHE A 79 7.40 18.31 -7.72
N ASP A 80 7.95 18.71 -8.88
CA ASP A 80 7.34 18.47 -10.17
C ASP A 80 8.21 17.57 -11.04
N HIS A 81 7.60 16.81 -11.92
CA HIS A 81 8.27 15.85 -12.80
C HIS A 81 8.14 16.20 -14.29
N HIS A 82 7.27 17.15 -14.66
CA HIS A 82 6.95 17.48 -16.06
C HIS A 82 8.14 18.01 -16.87
N GLN A 83 9.14 18.59 -16.24
CA GLN A 83 10.38 19.07 -16.87
C GLN A 83 11.45 18.00 -17.08
N ARG A 84 11.23 16.77 -16.55
CA ARG A 84 12.23 15.71 -16.58
C ARG A 84 12.41 15.14 -17.99
N SER A 85 13.66 14.76 -18.31
CA SER A 85 14.00 14.09 -19.55
C SER A 85 13.43 12.66 -19.60
N ARG A 86 13.13 12.17 -20.80
CA ARG A 86 12.72 10.77 -21.02
C ARG A 86 13.82 9.76 -20.71
N ASP A 87 15.08 10.22 -20.65
CA ASP A 87 16.23 9.37 -20.32
C ASP A 87 16.41 9.20 -18.81
N GLU A 88 15.70 9.98 -18.01
CA GLU A 88 15.70 9.86 -16.56
C GLU A 88 14.73 8.75 -16.11
N PRO A 89 15.01 8.09 -14.97
CA PRO A 89 14.05 7.14 -14.40
C PRO A 89 12.69 7.81 -14.18
N PRO A 90 11.59 7.17 -14.60
CA PRO A 90 10.25 7.75 -14.46
C PRO A 90 9.88 7.90 -12.98
N ARG A 91 9.59 9.13 -12.58
CA ARG A 91 9.21 9.51 -11.21
C ARG A 91 8.14 10.58 -11.25
N CYS A 92 6.95 10.28 -10.76
CA CYS A 92 5.88 11.25 -10.54
C CYS A 92 6.10 12.06 -9.25
N ALA A 93 5.27 13.05 -8.98
CA ALA A 93 5.51 13.99 -7.88
C ALA A 93 5.55 13.31 -6.50
N TYR A 94 4.63 12.39 -6.19
CA TYR A 94 4.69 11.69 -4.91
C TYR A 94 5.93 10.80 -4.77
N ALA A 95 6.45 10.25 -5.87
CA ALA A 95 7.66 9.43 -5.84
C ALA A 95 8.90 10.27 -5.58
N LEU A 96 9.00 11.45 -6.21
CA LEU A 96 10.07 12.42 -5.93
C LEU A 96 10.03 12.91 -4.47
N PHE A 97 8.85 13.16 -3.95
CA PHE A 97 8.66 13.53 -2.55
C PHE A 97 9.10 12.41 -1.59
N ALA A 98 8.76 11.14 -1.90
CA ALA A 98 9.19 9.99 -1.12
C ALA A 98 10.72 9.80 -1.15
N GLU A 99 11.35 10.00 -2.29
CA GLU A 99 12.82 9.98 -2.44
C GLU A 99 13.47 11.06 -1.57
N TRP A 100 12.97 12.28 -1.64
CA TRP A 100 13.46 13.35 -0.79
C TRP A 100 13.30 13.03 0.69
N LEU A 101 12.18 12.46 1.11
CA LEU A 101 11.97 12.01 2.49
C LEU A 101 12.91 10.89 2.91
N GLY A 102 13.40 10.07 1.97
CA GLY A 102 14.19 8.86 2.25
C GLY A 102 13.30 7.65 2.57
N VAL A 103 12.06 7.63 2.09
CA VAL A 103 11.08 6.56 2.35
C VAL A 103 10.65 5.81 1.08
N ASP A 104 11.21 6.12 -0.08
CA ASP A 104 10.84 5.55 -1.38
C ASP A 104 10.91 4.01 -1.39
N GLU A 105 11.99 3.41 -0.88
CA GLU A 105 12.10 1.95 -0.78
C GLU A 105 11.06 1.34 0.16
N GLU A 106 10.76 2.00 1.28
CA GLU A 106 9.72 1.56 2.20
C GLU A 106 8.36 1.59 1.51
N MET A 107 8.03 2.67 0.80
CA MET A 107 6.77 2.82 0.06
C MET A 107 6.61 1.74 -1.01
N ARG A 108 7.64 1.44 -1.80
CA ARG A 108 7.64 0.33 -2.78
C ARG A 108 7.39 -1.02 -2.12
N ARG A 109 8.05 -1.26 -1.00
CA ARG A 109 7.94 -2.52 -0.27
C ARG A 109 6.55 -2.72 0.32
N LEU A 110 5.97 -1.68 0.92
CA LEU A 110 4.71 -1.79 1.63
C LEU A 110 3.49 -1.70 0.71
N PHE A 111 3.57 -0.89 -0.34
CA PHE A 111 2.40 -0.53 -1.15
C PHE A 111 2.53 -1.01 -2.61
N PRO A 112 1.84 -2.11 -3.00
CA PRO A 112 1.90 -2.62 -4.38
C PRO A 112 1.46 -1.60 -5.44
N TRP A 113 0.58 -0.66 -5.08
CA TRP A 113 0.10 0.38 -5.98
C TRP A 113 1.17 1.44 -6.31
N TYR A 114 2.18 1.61 -5.46
CA TYR A 114 3.13 2.71 -5.53
C TYR A 114 3.85 2.79 -6.89
N GLU A 115 4.52 1.72 -7.31
CA GLU A 115 5.21 1.68 -8.60
C GLU A 115 4.26 1.61 -9.79
N THR A 116 3.09 0.98 -9.63
CA THR A 116 2.11 0.87 -10.70
C THR A 116 1.58 2.25 -11.08
N TRP A 117 1.15 3.05 -10.10
CA TRP A 117 0.65 4.40 -10.37
C TRP A 117 1.75 5.37 -10.78
N ASN A 118 2.96 5.28 -10.22
CA ASN A 118 4.12 6.01 -10.71
C ASN A 118 4.37 5.73 -12.20
N ALA A 119 4.30 4.49 -12.62
CA ALA A 119 4.48 4.13 -14.03
C ALA A 119 3.30 4.57 -14.92
N ILE A 120 2.06 4.49 -14.44
CA ILE A 120 0.89 4.96 -15.20
C ILE A 120 0.98 6.46 -15.46
N ASP A 121 1.34 7.23 -14.45
CA ASP A 121 1.44 8.67 -14.51
C ASP A 121 2.55 9.13 -15.47
N THR A 122 3.73 8.52 -15.36
CA THR A 122 4.92 8.94 -16.09
C THR A 122 5.07 8.33 -17.49
N LEU A 123 4.57 7.10 -17.72
CA LEU A 123 4.73 6.35 -18.97
C LEU A 123 3.41 6.17 -19.73
N GLY A 124 2.27 6.39 -19.04
CA GLY A 124 0.94 6.07 -19.55
C GLY A 124 0.58 4.59 -19.41
N ALA A 125 -0.72 4.31 -19.52
CA ALA A 125 -1.29 2.97 -19.24
C ALA A 125 -0.72 1.87 -20.14
N HIS A 126 -0.50 2.15 -21.44
CA HIS A 126 -0.02 1.13 -22.39
C HIS A 126 1.43 0.69 -22.08
N ALA A 127 2.35 1.63 -21.89
CA ALA A 127 3.74 1.31 -21.58
C ALA A 127 3.86 0.63 -20.20
N THR A 128 3.03 1.04 -19.24
CA THR A 128 2.93 0.38 -17.93
C THR A 128 2.47 -1.07 -18.06
N ALA A 129 1.47 -1.34 -18.89
CA ALA A 129 1.01 -2.71 -19.15
C ALA A 129 2.13 -3.61 -19.69
N LEU A 130 2.90 -3.11 -20.66
CA LEU A 130 4.06 -3.83 -21.19
C LEU A 130 5.11 -4.11 -20.10
N LYS A 131 5.41 -3.10 -19.27
CA LYS A 131 6.37 -3.23 -18.15
C LYS A 131 5.92 -4.27 -17.13
N LEU A 132 4.63 -4.39 -16.87
CA LEU A 132 4.05 -5.33 -15.91
C LEU A 132 3.72 -6.71 -16.49
N GLY A 133 3.95 -6.93 -17.80
CA GLY A 133 3.62 -8.20 -18.48
C GLY A 133 2.11 -8.47 -18.53
N THR A 134 1.29 -7.42 -18.60
CA THR A 134 -0.17 -7.49 -18.69
C THR A 134 -0.68 -6.79 -19.95
N THR A 135 -2.00 -6.66 -20.11
CA THR A 135 -2.62 -5.98 -21.26
C THR A 135 -2.98 -4.53 -20.95
N GLY A 136 -2.99 -3.67 -21.98
CA GLY A 136 -3.47 -2.29 -21.86
C GLY A 136 -4.90 -2.23 -21.31
N ASP A 137 -5.77 -3.15 -21.74
CA ASP A 137 -7.16 -3.21 -21.27
C ASP A 137 -7.26 -3.53 -19.77
N ALA A 138 -6.37 -4.39 -19.24
CA ALA A 138 -6.36 -4.70 -17.80
C ALA A 138 -6.01 -3.44 -16.99
N ILE A 139 -5.00 -2.68 -17.41
CA ILE A 139 -4.65 -1.40 -16.77
C ILE A 139 -5.76 -0.37 -16.96
N ALA A 140 -6.29 -0.23 -18.17
CA ALA A 140 -7.38 0.72 -18.45
C ALA A 140 -8.62 0.41 -17.60
N GLY A 141 -8.97 -0.86 -17.42
CA GLY A 141 -10.08 -1.27 -16.56
C GLY A 141 -9.88 -0.92 -15.08
N LEU A 142 -8.65 -0.94 -14.59
CA LEU A 142 -8.32 -0.47 -13.22
C LEU A 142 -8.42 1.06 -13.10
N VAL A 143 -7.90 1.78 -14.09
CA VAL A 143 -7.93 3.25 -14.12
C VAL A 143 -9.34 3.78 -14.28
N ALA A 144 -10.13 3.20 -15.18
CA ALA A 144 -11.50 3.62 -15.50
C ALA A 144 -12.56 3.03 -14.55
N HIS A 145 -12.17 2.51 -13.38
CA HIS A 145 -13.14 1.99 -12.42
C HIS A 145 -14.05 3.13 -11.91
N PRO A 146 -15.39 2.99 -11.95
CA PRO A 146 -16.34 4.07 -11.64
C PRO A 146 -16.10 4.75 -10.30
N LEU A 147 -15.69 3.99 -9.27
CA LEU A 147 -15.36 4.55 -7.96
C LEU A 147 -14.10 5.44 -8.04
N GLY A 148 -13.07 5.01 -8.78
CA GLY A 148 -11.86 5.80 -9.00
C GLY A 148 -12.16 7.11 -9.73
N GLU A 149 -12.90 7.04 -10.82
CA GLU A 149 -13.32 8.24 -11.56
C GLU A 149 -14.16 9.20 -10.69
N TRP A 150 -15.06 8.65 -9.87
CA TRP A 150 -15.85 9.46 -8.95
C TRP A 150 -14.97 10.18 -7.93
N VAL A 151 -13.99 9.49 -7.33
CA VAL A 151 -13.03 10.09 -6.39
C VAL A 151 -12.23 11.19 -7.07
N ILE A 152 -11.70 10.94 -8.26
CA ILE A 152 -10.89 11.90 -9.02
C ILE A 152 -11.69 13.18 -9.33
N ARG A 153 -12.92 13.04 -9.84
CA ARG A 153 -13.80 14.20 -10.15
C ARG A 153 -14.12 15.01 -8.90
N HIS A 154 -14.50 14.35 -7.81
CA HIS A 154 -14.83 15.05 -6.55
C HIS A 154 -13.61 15.68 -5.90
N PHE A 155 -12.43 15.07 -6.01
CA PHE A 155 -11.18 15.68 -5.59
C PHE A 155 -10.89 16.96 -6.39
N ALA A 156 -11.16 16.97 -7.69
CA ALA A 156 -11.00 18.13 -8.54
C ALA A 156 -11.91 19.31 -8.12
N ASP A 157 -13.20 19.03 -7.91
CA ASP A 157 -14.23 20.04 -7.86
C ASP A 157 -14.66 20.45 -6.44
N ASN A 158 -14.39 19.60 -5.41
CA ASN A 158 -14.89 19.81 -4.06
C ASN A 158 -13.74 19.92 -3.04
N PRO A 159 -13.42 21.15 -2.55
CA PRO A 159 -12.33 21.37 -1.61
C PRO A 159 -12.45 20.59 -0.29
N GLU A 160 -13.68 20.46 0.26
CA GLU A 160 -13.88 19.68 1.50
C GLU A 160 -13.65 18.19 1.30
N PHE A 161 -14.16 17.66 0.19
CA PHE A 161 -13.92 16.26 -0.18
C PHE A 161 -12.44 16.01 -0.41
N ARG A 162 -11.75 16.90 -1.12
CA ARG A 162 -10.32 16.87 -1.38
C ARG A 162 -9.51 16.73 -0.11
N ALA A 163 -9.73 17.60 0.86
CA ALA A 163 -9.05 17.56 2.14
C ALA A 163 -9.33 16.25 2.91
N ARG A 164 -10.60 15.81 2.93
CA ARG A 164 -10.99 14.57 3.62
C ARG A 164 -10.36 13.32 2.99
N VAL A 165 -10.35 13.23 1.67
CA VAL A 165 -9.77 12.07 0.95
C VAL A 165 -8.26 12.03 1.17
N ALA A 166 -7.56 13.13 0.95
CA ALA A 166 -6.12 13.18 1.13
C ALA A 166 -5.71 12.85 2.57
N LEU A 167 -6.39 13.46 3.56
CA LEU A 167 -6.13 13.16 4.97
C LEU A 167 -6.47 11.72 5.35
N GLY A 168 -7.58 11.18 4.82
CA GLY A 168 -7.98 9.79 5.04
C GLY A 168 -6.95 8.80 4.51
N LEU A 169 -6.52 8.98 3.28
CA LEU A 169 -5.48 8.17 2.65
C LEU A 169 -4.12 8.32 3.38
N GLY A 170 -3.76 9.54 3.78
CA GLY A 170 -2.55 9.78 4.56
C GLY A 170 -2.55 9.01 5.89
N LYS A 171 -3.68 8.99 6.60
CA LYS A 171 -3.84 8.19 7.83
C LYS A 171 -3.74 6.69 7.55
N GLU A 172 -4.27 6.21 6.43
CA GLU A 172 -4.15 4.80 6.04
C GLU A 172 -2.71 4.41 5.70
N ILE A 173 -1.96 5.27 5.00
CA ILE A 173 -0.53 5.07 4.75
C ILE A 173 0.23 4.95 6.07
N ASP A 174 0.09 5.91 6.96
CA ASP A 174 0.78 5.94 8.26
C ASP A 174 0.38 4.74 9.13
N LYS A 175 -0.91 4.40 9.17
CA LYS A 175 -1.41 3.23 9.92
C LYS A 175 -0.84 1.93 9.35
N THR A 176 -0.77 1.77 8.03
CA THR A 176 -0.20 0.57 7.41
C THR A 176 1.27 0.41 7.76
N ARG A 177 2.04 1.50 7.72
CA ARG A 177 3.46 1.48 8.10
C ARG A 177 3.66 1.02 9.54
N ARG A 178 2.92 1.60 10.48
CA ARG A 178 2.97 1.21 11.90
C ARG A 178 2.51 -0.23 12.13
N SER A 179 1.43 -0.64 11.47
CA SER A 179 0.93 -2.02 11.56
C SER A 179 1.94 -3.03 11.00
N TRP A 180 2.67 -2.66 9.95
CA TRP A 180 3.73 -3.50 9.40
C TRP A 180 4.90 -3.69 10.37
N GLU A 181 5.36 -2.63 11.02
CA GLU A 181 6.42 -2.70 12.02
C GLU A 181 6.02 -3.66 13.15
N SER A 182 4.83 -3.46 13.71
CA SER A 182 4.29 -4.31 14.79
C SER A 182 4.09 -5.77 14.35
N LEU A 183 3.51 -6.00 13.17
CA LEU A 183 3.31 -7.35 12.64
C LEU A 183 4.65 -8.06 12.43
N ARG A 184 5.64 -7.37 11.88
CA ARG A 184 6.97 -7.92 11.62
C ARG A 184 7.68 -8.37 12.90
N GLU A 185 7.52 -7.65 13.99
CA GLU A 185 8.11 -7.99 15.29
C GLU A 185 7.47 -9.22 15.93
N LYS A 186 6.17 -9.42 15.74
CA LYS A 186 5.38 -10.47 16.37
C LYS A 186 5.28 -11.75 15.56
N THR A 187 5.43 -11.65 14.23
CA THR A 187 5.28 -12.81 13.34
C THR A 187 6.45 -13.78 13.50
N LYS A 188 6.12 -15.05 13.68
CA LYS A 188 7.09 -16.16 13.68
C LYS A 188 7.02 -16.92 12.37
N THR A 189 8.16 -17.29 11.82
CA THR A 189 8.22 -18.25 10.71
C THR A 189 8.50 -19.61 11.29
N LEU A 190 7.57 -20.55 11.08
CA LEU A 190 7.67 -21.94 11.53
C LEU A 190 7.99 -22.82 10.32
N ASP A 191 8.80 -23.85 10.52
CA ASP A 191 8.87 -25.00 9.61
C ASP A 191 7.92 -26.09 10.13
N VAL A 192 6.83 -26.34 9.42
CA VAL A 192 5.90 -27.40 9.78
C VAL A 192 5.91 -28.46 8.69
N ALA A 193 6.58 -29.57 8.96
CA ALA A 193 6.75 -30.68 8.03
C ALA A 193 7.40 -30.26 6.69
N GLY A 194 8.40 -29.39 6.72
CA GLY A 194 9.09 -28.86 5.56
C GLY A 194 8.32 -27.78 4.78
N LEU A 195 7.30 -27.20 5.39
CA LEU A 195 6.53 -26.08 4.83
C LEU A 195 6.78 -24.82 5.65
N PRO A 196 7.16 -23.68 5.02
CA PRO A 196 7.28 -22.41 5.71
C PRO A 196 5.90 -21.86 6.03
N VAL A 197 5.59 -21.71 7.31
CA VAL A 197 4.32 -21.20 7.84
C VAL A 197 4.56 -19.87 8.53
N ALA A 198 3.82 -18.83 8.17
CA ALA A 198 3.82 -17.59 8.91
C ALA A 198 2.78 -17.66 10.04
N ASP A 199 3.24 -17.56 11.26
CA ASP A 199 2.43 -17.63 12.48
C ASP A 199 2.07 -16.23 12.96
N PHE A 200 0.82 -15.85 12.77
CA PHE A 200 0.25 -14.56 13.19
C PHE A 200 -0.59 -14.65 14.47
N ARG A 201 -0.54 -15.77 15.21
CA ARG A 201 -1.38 -15.94 16.41
C ARG A 201 -1.11 -14.91 17.49
N ASP A 202 0.11 -14.38 17.57
CA ASP A 202 0.48 -13.31 18.50
C ASP A 202 0.21 -11.89 17.96
N CYS A 203 -0.32 -11.77 16.71
CA CYS A 203 -0.58 -10.50 16.06
C CYS A 203 -2.03 -10.04 16.24
N PRO A 204 -2.30 -8.74 16.42
CA PRO A 204 -3.65 -8.19 16.42
C PRO A 204 -4.37 -8.42 15.08
N ALA A 205 -5.67 -8.71 15.13
CA ALA A 205 -6.46 -9.05 13.96
C ALA A 205 -6.52 -7.92 12.91
N ASP A 206 -6.51 -6.66 13.34
CA ASP A 206 -6.50 -5.50 12.44
C ASP A 206 -5.15 -5.31 11.74
N GLU A 207 -4.04 -5.63 12.41
CA GLU A 207 -2.70 -5.65 11.80
C GLU A 207 -2.59 -6.77 10.76
N ILE A 208 -3.10 -7.97 11.07
CA ILE A 208 -3.16 -9.10 10.14
C ILE A 208 -3.98 -8.73 8.89
N SER A 209 -5.17 -8.19 9.09
CA SER A 209 -6.05 -7.77 7.99
C SER A 209 -5.41 -6.74 7.07
N ARG A 210 -4.53 -5.88 7.61
CA ARG A 210 -3.89 -4.79 6.88
C ARG A 210 -2.60 -5.21 6.18
N CYS A 211 -1.83 -6.10 6.79
CA CYS A 211 -0.43 -6.34 6.41
C CYS A 211 -0.12 -7.79 6.00
N SER A 212 -1.07 -8.73 6.11
CA SER A 212 -0.83 -10.12 5.72
C SER A 212 -0.43 -10.27 4.25
N ASP A 213 -1.05 -9.50 3.34
CA ASP A 213 -0.70 -9.52 1.91
C ASP A 213 0.71 -9.00 1.66
N ILE A 214 1.15 -8.01 2.44
CA ILE A 214 2.53 -7.51 2.39
C ILE A 214 3.49 -8.64 2.80
N TRP A 215 3.18 -9.34 3.90
CA TRP A 215 3.98 -10.46 4.38
C TRP A 215 4.05 -11.59 3.34
N ILE A 216 2.91 -11.99 2.78
CA ILE A 216 2.82 -13.04 1.76
C ILE A 216 3.69 -12.68 0.55
N ARG A 217 3.59 -11.46 0.06
CA ARG A 217 4.35 -10.99 -1.11
C ARG A 217 5.86 -10.96 -0.87
N LEU A 218 6.30 -10.59 0.33
CA LEU A 218 7.72 -10.47 0.67
C LEU A 218 8.37 -11.80 1.06
N HIS A 219 7.64 -12.68 1.75
CA HIS A 219 8.21 -13.89 2.36
C HIS A 219 7.72 -15.19 1.71
N ARG A 220 6.66 -15.13 0.89
CA ARG A 220 6.07 -16.28 0.16
C ARG A 220 5.89 -17.53 1.01
N PRO A 221 5.29 -17.48 2.20
CA PRO A 221 5.05 -18.66 3.01
C PRO A 221 4.12 -19.64 2.28
N ALA A 222 4.15 -20.91 2.68
CA ALA A 222 3.20 -21.91 2.20
C ALA A 222 1.77 -21.57 2.63
N CYS A 223 1.63 -21.21 3.90
CA CYS A 223 0.38 -20.69 4.46
C CYS A 223 0.67 -19.73 5.63
N ILE A 224 -0.36 -18.99 5.99
CA ILE A 224 -0.42 -18.26 7.25
C ILE A 224 -1.36 -18.97 8.21
N VAL A 225 -1.12 -18.82 9.51
CA VAL A 225 -2.01 -19.25 10.57
C VAL A 225 -2.28 -18.10 11.53
N CYS A 226 -3.55 -17.87 11.86
CA CYS A 226 -3.96 -16.89 12.87
C CYS A 226 -5.17 -17.41 13.65
N TYR A 227 -5.51 -16.77 14.76
CA TYR A 227 -6.78 -17.05 15.43
C TYR A 227 -7.96 -16.58 14.57
N ASP A 228 -9.03 -17.39 14.54
CA ASP A 228 -10.26 -16.98 13.88
C ASP A 228 -10.92 -15.83 14.68
N ASN A 229 -11.10 -14.69 14.07
CA ASN A 229 -11.75 -13.54 14.70
C ASN A 229 -13.29 -13.68 14.85
N ARG A 230 -13.89 -14.72 14.26
CA ARG A 230 -15.33 -15.00 14.30
C ARG A 230 -15.67 -16.29 15.07
N GLY A 231 -14.66 -17.02 15.53
CA GLY A 231 -14.80 -18.32 16.15
C GLY A 231 -13.73 -18.61 17.20
N SER A 232 -13.73 -19.84 17.71
CA SER A 232 -12.80 -20.28 18.75
C SER A 232 -11.55 -20.96 18.24
N GLY A 233 -11.45 -21.18 16.91
CA GLY A 233 -10.39 -21.97 16.31
C GLY A 233 -9.29 -21.14 15.61
N LEU A 234 -8.60 -21.80 14.69
CA LEU A 234 -7.61 -21.20 13.83
C LEU A 234 -8.21 -20.92 12.45
N THR A 235 -7.65 -19.92 11.77
CA THR A 235 -7.79 -19.72 10.33
C THR A 235 -6.44 -19.99 9.69
N LEU A 236 -6.41 -20.91 8.72
CA LEU A 236 -5.26 -21.17 7.86
C LEU A 236 -5.60 -20.66 6.46
N LEU A 237 -4.66 -19.94 5.84
CA LEU A 237 -4.81 -19.42 4.49
C LEU A 237 -3.60 -19.86 3.66
N ARG A 238 -3.86 -20.57 2.55
CA ARG A 238 -2.82 -20.88 1.56
C ARG A 238 -2.40 -19.59 0.86
N CYS A 239 -1.09 -19.35 0.81
CA CYS A 239 -0.53 -18.10 0.33
C CYS A 239 0.12 -18.19 -1.04
N ASN A 240 0.39 -19.41 -1.52
CA ASN A 240 1.14 -19.63 -2.74
C ASN A 240 0.58 -20.82 -3.50
N ASP A 241 0.23 -20.64 -4.75
CA ASP A 241 -0.28 -21.72 -5.61
C ASP A 241 0.79 -22.73 -6.01
N ASP A 242 2.07 -22.37 -5.91
CA ASP A 242 3.19 -23.29 -6.12
C ASP A 242 3.32 -24.31 -4.97
N VAL A 243 2.66 -24.03 -3.83
CA VAL A 243 2.67 -24.89 -2.67
C VAL A 243 1.54 -25.90 -2.77
N ARG A 244 1.88 -27.16 -2.56
CA ARG A 244 0.98 -28.30 -2.63
C ARG A 244 0.13 -28.44 -1.39
N LEU A 245 -0.70 -27.44 -1.14
CA LEU A 245 -1.72 -27.42 -0.10
C LEU A 245 -3.10 -27.25 -0.72
N ASP A 246 -3.99 -28.14 -0.37
CA ASP A 246 -5.41 -28.05 -0.66
C ASP A 246 -6.20 -28.28 0.62
N PHE A 247 -6.63 -27.23 1.26
CA PHE A 247 -7.39 -27.32 2.51
C PHE A 247 -8.80 -27.93 2.33
N HIS A 248 -9.30 -28.06 1.10
CA HIS A 248 -10.55 -28.78 0.87
C HIS A 248 -10.45 -30.27 1.27
N ARG A 249 -9.27 -30.85 1.20
CA ARG A 249 -9.00 -32.23 1.65
C ARG A 249 -9.21 -32.44 3.14
N CYS A 250 -9.22 -31.35 3.92
CA CYS A 250 -9.53 -31.37 5.35
C CYS A 250 -11.05 -31.36 5.62
N ALA A 251 -11.89 -31.22 4.62
CA ALA A 251 -13.35 -31.23 4.80
C ALA A 251 -13.81 -32.55 5.45
N GLY A 252 -14.65 -32.41 6.47
CA GLY A 252 -15.13 -33.58 7.22
C GLY A 252 -14.18 -34.17 8.26
N ARG A 253 -12.96 -33.62 8.42
CA ARG A 253 -12.08 -33.99 9.53
C ARG A 253 -12.62 -33.44 10.86
N PRO A 254 -12.37 -34.13 11.99
CA PRO A 254 -12.90 -33.72 13.30
C PRO A 254 -12.50 -32.30 13.73
N TYR A 255 -11.34 -31.83 13.32
CA TYR A 255 -10.83 -30.49 13.63
C TYR A 255 -11.40 -29.42 12.68
N ALA A 256 -11.93 -29.79 11.49
CA ALA A 256 -12.35 -28.83 10.49
C ALA A 256 -13.75 -28.28 10.80
N LEU A 257 -13.85 -26.98 11.05
CA LEU A 257 -15.11 -26.26 11.12
C LEU A 257 -15.62 -25.87 9.74
N PHE A 258 -14.70 -25.41 8.88
CA PHE A 258 -14.97 -24.99 7.51
C PHE A 258 -13.74 -25.18 6.63
N ALA A 259 -13.92 -25.78 5.46
CA ALA A 259 -12.91 -25.88 4.42
C ALA A 259 -13.48 -25.31 3.12
N HIS A 260 -12.83 -24.26 2.59
CA HIS A 260 -13.31 -23.60 1.37
C HIS A 260 -13.20 -24.55 0.17
N PRO A 261 -14.21 -24.64 -0.73
CA PRO A 261 -14.18 -25.53 -1.91
C PRO A 261 -12.97 -25.29 -2.84
N GLY A 262 -12.49 -24.05 -2.92
CA GLY A 262 -11.27 -23.70 -3.68
C GLY A 262 -9.96 -24.07 -2.97
N GLY A 263 -10.01 -24.71 -1.81
CA GLY A 263 -8.83 -25.25 -1.10
C GLY A 263 -7.87 -24.22 -0.50
N PHE A 264 -8.22 -22.95 -0.47
CA PHE A 264 -7.28 -21.91 0.00
C PHE A 264 -7.52 -21.45 1.45
N VAL A 265 -8.66 -21.77 2.07
CA VAL A 265 -8.98 -21.43 3.47
C VAL A 265 -9.45 -22.67 4.23
N LEU A 266 -8.91 -22.83 5.43
CA LEU A 266 -9.42 -23.76 6.46
C LEU A 266 -9.68 -22.98 7.74
N LYS A 267 -10.82 -23.25 8.39
CA LYS A 267 -11.09 -22.85 9.78
C LYS A 267 -11.20 -24.10 10.64
N THR A 268 -10.60 -24.03 11.83
CA THR A 268 -10.65 -25.16 12.76
C THR A 268 -11.61 -24.88 13.91
N GLN A 269 -11.88 -25.92 14.71
CA GLN A 269 -12.81 -25.84 15.84
C GLN A 269 -12.16 -25.26 17.09
N THR A 270 -10.89 -25.54 17.32
CA THR A 270 -10.15 -25.12 18.51
C THR A 270 -8.82 -24.44 18.17
N ARG A 271 -8.28 -23.69 19.13
CA ARG A 271 -6.96 -23.02 19.01
C ARG A 271 -5.80 -23.98 19.14
N ASP A 272 -6.03 -25.14 19.73
CA ASP A 272 -5.02 -26.15 20.05
C ASP A 272 -4.91 -27.25 19.00
N ASP A 273 -5.63 -27.12 17.88
CA ASP A 273 -5.59 -28.09 16.79
C ASP A 273 -4.16 -28.22 16.21
N ASP A 274 -3.74 -29.46 16.00
CA ASP A 274 -2.38 -29.78 15.59
C ASP A 274 -2.09 -29.34 14.13
N LEU A 275 -1.33 -28.26 13.99
CA LEU A 275 -0.91 -27.73 12.68
C LEU A 275 -0.19 -28.75 11.82
N LYS A 276 0.62 -29.66 12.43
CA LYS A 276 1.34 -30.67 11.67
C LYS A 276 0.41 -31.70 11.06
N ALA A 277 -0.57 -32.16 11.81
CA ALA A 277 -1.60 -33.07 11.33
C ALA A 277 -2.45 -32.42 10.23
N ILE A 278 -2.87 -31.17 10.46
CA ILE A 278 -3.67 -30.41 9.48
C ILE A 278 -2.90 -30.25 8.15
N LEU A 279 -1.64 -29.83 8.20
CA LEU A 279 -0.85 -29.62 6.98
C LEU A 279 -0.50 -30.95 6.28
N ALA A 280 -0.36 -32.05 7.03
CA ALA A 280 -0.20 -33.38 6.45
C ALA A 280 -1.45 -33.80 5.66
N ASP A 281 -2.64 -33.60 6.24
CA ASP A 281 -3.93 -33.89 5.56
C ASP A 281 -4.17 -33.00 4.33
N ALA A 282 -3.76 -31.74 4.38
CA ALA A 282 -3.92 -30.77 3.30
C ALA A 282 -2.92 -30.98 2.15
N ARG A 283 -1.84 -31.70 2.35
CA ARG A 283 -0.83 -31.92 1.30
C ARG A 283 -1.40 -32.62 0.09
N THR A 284 -1.02 -32.11 -1.09
CA THR A 284 -1.25 -32.80 -2.36
C THR A 284 0.06 -33.44 -2.81
N ASP A 285 0.04 -34.73 -3.11
CA ASP A 285 1.21 -35.41 -3.68
C ASP A 285 1.53 -34.87 -5.07
N ARG A 286 2.81 -34.84 -5.42
CA ARG A 286 3.18 -34.66 -6.83
C ARG A 286 2.77 -35.89 -7.60
N THR A 287 1.84 -35.76 -8.50
CA THR A 287 1.76 -36.63 -9.66
C THR A 287 2.84 -36.22 -10.66
#